data_0be256ddc44521dc72f34e478ebcedfd
#
_entry.id   0be256ddc44521dc72f34e478ebcedfd
#
_cell.length_a   1.000
_cell.length_b   1.000
_cell.length_c   1.000
_cell.angle_alpha   90.00
_cell.angle_beta   90.00
_cell.angle_gamma   90.00
#
_symmetry.space_group_name_H-M   'P 1'
#
loop_
_entity.id
_entity.type
_entity.pdbx_description
1 polymer ?
#
loop_
_entity_poly.entity_id
_entity_poly.type
_entity_poly.pdbx_seq_one_letter_code
_entity_poly.pdbx_strand_id
1 'polypeptide(L)'
;MTRSYKDIAQFTAGSHISRIQQSADGPAFRFYATEQFLVDDWQSAFVSAEKEQWVKTHQDVVLAQKGDVVISLIHGKAVRVSTENAGRILGNNYVKVDVDDSQINAAWFLWHFNESPEGRRQRIQTTQGSTVVQRIAVNELKNFTVTLPSLAQQKAMGGLYLAAREKRFYQQRIAALSEQQILSLLSGMI
;
A
#
# COMPACT_ATOMS: atom_id res chain seq x y z
N MET A 1 -19.92 -6.07 16.73
CA MET A 1 -20.92 -5.55 15.77
C MET A 1 -20.26 -5.57 14.40
N THR A 2 -20.87 -6.23 13.40
CA THR A 2 -20.35 -6.28 12.04
C THR A 2 -20.72 -4.99 11.30
N ARG A 3 -19.79 -4.41 10.57
CA ARG A 3 -19.96 -3.20 9.75
C ARG A 3 -19.41 -3.41 8.36
N SER A 4 -19.85 -2.61 7.39
CA SER A 4 -19.17 -2.58 6.07
C SER A 4 -18.03 -1.57 6.09
N TYR A 5 -17.05 -1.77 5.19
CA TYR A 5 -15.93 -0.84 5.05
C TYR A 5 -16.39 0.58 4.72
N LYS A 6 -17.43 0.75 3.90
CA LYS A 6 -18.02 2.07 3.60
C LYS A 6 -18.54 2.84 4.81
N ASP A 7 -18.84 2.12 5.91
CA ASP A 7 -19.38 2.73 7.14
C ASP A 7 -18.27 3.22 8.07
N ILE A 8 -17.00 2.85 7.81
CA ILE A 8 -15.85 3.11 8.68
C ILE A 8 -14.64 3.73 7.95
N ALA A 9 -14.72 3.87 6.62
CA ALA A 9 -13.66 4.47 5.82
C ALA A 9 -14.21 5.05 4.52
N GLN A 10 -13.50 6.07 4.00
CA GLN A 10 -13.71 6.60 2.66
C GLN A 10 -12.68 6.01 1.70
N PHE A 11 -13.11 5.74 0.46
CA PHE A 11 -12.30 5.13 -0.59
C PHE A 11 -12.20 6.07 -1.77
N THR A 12 -11.02 6.62 -2.01
CA THR A 12 -10.72 7.52 -3.12
C THR A 12 -9.87 6.78 -4.15
N ALA A 13 -10.43 6.54 -5.34
CA ALA A 13 -9.68 5.93 -6.43
C ALA A 13 -8.59 6.88 -6.93
N GLY A 14 -7.42 6.35 -7.24
CA GLY A 14 -6.33 7.12 -7.81
C GLY A 14 -6.66 7.68 -9.20
N SER A 15 -5.87 8.63 -9.65
CA SER A 15 -6.04 9.36 -10.90
C SER A 15 -5.80 8.49 -12.13
N HIS A 16 -6.54 8.70 -13.20
CA HIS A 16 -6.26 8.06 -14.50
C HIS A 16 -5.04 8.71 -15.14
N ILE A 17 -3.87 8.06 -15.03
CA ILE A 17 -2.57 8.60 -15.46
C ILE A 17 -2.62 9.07 -16.93
N SER A 18 -3.23 8.29 -17.83
CA SER A 18 -3.36 8.63 -19.26
C SER A 18 -4.25 9.84 -19.55
N ARG A 19 -5.01 10.34 -18.57
CA ARG A 19 -5.90 11.51 -18.69
C ARG A 19 -5.34 12.74 -18.02
N ILE A 20 -4.16 12.65 -17.39
CA ILE A 20 -3.52 13.81 -16.78
C ILE A 20 -3.01 14.73 -17.89
N GLN A 21 -3.53 15.93 -17.95
CA GLN A 21 -3.09 16.96 -18.90
C GLN A 21 -1.77 17.55 -18.40
N GLN A 22 -0.74 17.45 -19.24
CA GLN A 22 0.55 18.03 -18.93
C GLN A 22 0.53 19.54 -19.15
N SER A 23 1.21 20.28 -18.28
CA SER A 23 1.36 21.73 -18.33
C SER A 23 2.82 22.08 -18.04
N ALA A 24 3.49 22.82 -18.92
CA ALA A 24 4.90 23.13 -18.81
C ALA A 24 5.24 23.98 -17.55
N ASP A 25 4.28 24.78 -17.10
CA ASP A 25 4.37 25.70 -15.96
C ASP A 25 3.75 25.12 -14.67
N GLY A 26 3.16 23.90 -14.74
CA GLY A 26 2.56 23.25 -13.60
C GLY A 26 3.57 22.70 -12.60
N PRO A 27 3.15 22.44 -11.35
CA PRO A 27 3.96 21.74 -10.36
C PRO A 27 4.33 20.35 -10.86
N ALA A 28 5.56 19.93 -10.53
CA ALA A 28 6.08 18.62 -10.91
C ALA A 28 5.77 17.56 -9.86
N PHE A 29 5.22 16.44 -10.30
CA PHE A 29 4.90 15.30 -9.46
C PHE A 29 5.56 14.02 -9.97
N ARG A 30 5.86 13.10 -9.06
CA ARG A 30 6.24 11.73 -9.36
C ARG A 30 5.04 10.81 -9.22
N PHE A 31 5.06 9.67 -9.90
CA PHE A 31 4.01 8.66 -9.76
C PHE A 31 4.32 7.68 -8.63
N TYR A 32 3.27 7.23 -7.97
CA TYR A 32 3.30 6.08 -7.06
C TYR A 32 3.03 4.83 -7.90
N ALA A 33 4.08 4.05 -8.14
CA ALA A 33 4.04 2.86 -8.97
C ALA A 33 4.30 1.59 -8.13
N THR A 34 4.49 0.45 -8.80
CA THR A 34 4.72 -0.84 -8.14
C THR A 34 5.96 -0.83 -7.24
N GLU A 35 7.04 -0.15 -7.64
CA GLU A 35 8.27 -0.11 -6.83
C GLU A 35 8.05 0.63 -5.50
N GLN A 36 7.36 1.77 -5.52
CA GLN A 36 6.99 2.51 -4.32
C GLN A 36 6.09 1.66 -3.41
N PHE A 37 5.13 0.95 -4.01
CA PHE A 37 4.27 0.05 -3.28
C PHE A 37 5.06 -1.09 -2.60
N LEU A 38 6.03 -1.68 -3.28
CA LEU A 38 6.87 -2.75 -2.72
C LEU A 38 7.76 -2.25 -1.57
N VAL A 39 8.23 -0.99 -1.63
CA VAL A 39 8.94 -0.35 -0.50
C VAL A 39 8.00 -0.20 0.69
N ASP A 40 6.81 0.33 0.48
CA ASP A 40 5.81 0.52 1.53
C ASP A 40 5.25 -0.81 2.06
N ASP A 41 5.27 -1.90 1.26
CA ASP A 41 4.92 -3.28 1.68
C ASP A 41 6.10 -4.02 2.34
N TRP A 42 7.23 -3.36 2.59
CA TRP A 42 8.42 -3.97 3.22
C TRP A 42 9.01 -5.14 2.40
N GLN A 43 8.86 -5.10 1.07
CA GLN A 43 9.42 -6.09 0.15
C GLN A 43 10.67 -5.61 -0.56
N SER A 44 10.88 -4.29 -0.66
CA SER A 44 12.07 -3.67 -1.22
C SER A 44 12.64 -2.62 -0.26
N ALA A 45 13.94 -2.43 -0.30
CA ALA A 45 14.62 -1.45 0.54
C ALA A 45 14.69 -0.06 -0.10
N PHE A 46 14.56 0.03 -1.43
CA PHE A 46 14.66 1.28 -2.18
C PHE A 46 13.99 1.16 -3.56
N VAL A 47 13.71 2.31 -4.14
CA VAL A 47 13.23 2.45 -5.51
C VAL A 47 14.39 2.81 -6.41
N SER A 48 14.46 2.21 -7.60
CA SER A 48 15.44 2.61 -8.62
C SER A 48 15.11 4.00 -9.16
N ALA A 49 16.04 4.93 -9.04
CA ALA A 49 15.87 6.30 -9.54
C ALA A 49 15.67 6.37 -11.07
N GLU A 50 16.23 5.41 -11.81
CA GLU A 50 16.14 5.36 -13.28
C GLU A 50 14.73 5.11 -13.81
N LYS A 51 13.83 4.59 -12.98
CA LYS A 51 12.43 4.30 -13.35
C LYS A 51 11.44 5.35 -12.89
N GLU A 52 11.89 6.44 -12.28
CA GLU A 52 11.00 7.49 -11.82
C GLU A 52 10.43 8.31 -12.98
N GLN A 53 9.12 8.25 -13.13
CA GLN A 53 8.39 9.05 -14.11
C GLN A 53 7.86 10.32 -13.45
N TRP A 54 7.94 11.43 -14.19
CA TRP A 54 7.52 12.76 -13.75
C TRP A 54 6.40 13.29 -14.65
N VAL A 55 5.52 14.07 -14.08
CA VAL A 55 4.54 14.85 -14.81
C VAL A 55 4.42 16.24 -14.17
N LYS A 56 4.30 17.28 -15.03
CA LYS A 56 3.92 18.61 -14.58
C LYS A 56 2.45 18.84 -14.91
N THR A 57 1.65 19.29 -13.94
CA THR A 57 0.22 19.50 -14.15
C THR A 57 -0.37 20.47 -13.12
N HIS A 58 -1.35 21.25 -13.54
CA HIS A 58 -2.24 22.01 -12.64
C HIS A 58 -3.54 21.25 -12.32
N GLN A 59 -3.74 20.10 -12.94
CA GLN A 59 -4.92 19.30 -12.70
C GLN A 59 -4.93 18.79 -11.25
N ASP A 60 -6.10 18.77 -10.64
CA ASP A 60 -6.29 18.12 -9.34
C ASP A 60 -6.10 16.61 -9.48
N VAL A 61 -5.16 16.06 -8.71
CA VAL A 61 -4.75 14.65 -8.73
C VAL A 61 -4.72 14.08 -7.33
N VAL A 62 -4.97 12.78 -7.22
CA VAL A 62 -4.94 12.09 -5.94
C VAL A 62 -3.50 11.83 -5.54
N LEU A 63 -3.06 12.47 -4.45
CA LEU A 63 -1.70 12.32 -3.91
C LEU A 63 -1.67 11.36 -2.73
N ALA A 64 -0.64 10.53 -2.69
CA ALA A 64 -0.26 9.77 -1.52
C ALA A 64 0.36 10.71 -0.47
N GLN A 65 -0.11 10.66 0.77
CA GLN A 65 0.46 11.41 1.88
C GLN A 65 1.12 10.44 2.87
N LYS A 66 2.12 10.94 3.62
CA LYS A 66 2.75 10.14 4.68
C LYS A 66 1.70 9.59 5.65
N GLY A 67 1.72 8.29 5.83
CA GLY A 67 0.82 7.61 6.76
C GLY A 67 -0.52 7.18 6.16
N ASP A 68 -0.85 7.62 4.95
CA ASP A 68 -2.05 7.16 4.25
C ASP A 68 -2.07 5.64 4.13
N VAL A 69 -3.26 5.07 4.21
CA VAL A 69 -3.48 3.68 3.82
C VAL A 69 -3.80 3.63 2.33
N VAL A 70 -3.03 2.85 1.58
CA VAL A 70 -3.22 2.66 0.15
C VAL A 70 -3.40 1.17 -0.17
N ILE A 71 -4.46 0.84 -0.90
CA ILE A 71 -4.71 -0.51 -1.40
C ILE A 71 -4.29 -0.58 -2.86
N SER A 72 -3.45 -1.55 -3.20
CA SER A 72 -3.21 -1.94 -4.58
C SER A 72 -4.31 -2.91 -5.04
N LEU A 73 -5.07 -2.50 -6.04
CA LEU A 73 -6.15 -3.31 -6.62
C LEU A 73 -5.61 -4.53 -7.40
N ILE A 74 -4.37 -4.46 -7.88
CA ILE A 74 -3.71 -5.54 -8.62
C ILE A 74 -3.09 -6.55 -7.65
N HIS A 75 -2.36 -6.07 -6.62
CA HIS A 75 -1.71 -6.96 -5.65
C HIS A 75 -2.68 -7.47 -4.58
N GLY A 76 -3.86 -6.86 -4.45
CA GLY A 76 -4.85 -7.21 -3.43
C GLY A 76 -4.30 -7.01 -2.00
N LYS A 77 -3.43 -6.02 -1.79
CA LYS A 77 -2.80 -5.70 -0.51
C LYS A 77 -2.93 -4.25 -0.16
N ALA A 78 -2.92 -3.95 1.12
CA ALA A 78 -2.90 -2.61 1.70
C ALA A 78 -1.53 -2.32 2.32
N VAL A 79 -1.04 -1.10 2.15
CA VAL A 79 0.21 -0.60 2.71
C VAL A 79 0.01 0.75 3.39
N ARG A 80 0.97 1.15 4.21
CA ARG A 80 1.06 2.48 4.76
C ARG A 80 2.14 3.27 4.03
N VAL A 81 1.76 4.40 3.46
CA VAL A 81 2.68 5.26 2.70
C VAL A 81 3.80 5.76 3.59
N SER A 82 5.04 5.55 3.16
CA SER A 82 6.25 6.04 3.82
C SER A 82 6.47 7.53 3.59
N THR A 83 7.45 8.11 4.29
CA THR A 83 7.85 9.51 4.09
C THR A 83 8.45 9.73 2.70
N GLU A 84 9.21 8.75 2.19
CA GLU A 84 9.89 8.81 0.89
C GLU A 84 8.92 8.78 -0.29
N ASN A 85 7.76 8.17 -0.08
CA ASN A 85 6.73 8.03 -1.11
C ASN A 85 5.61 9.07 -1.02
N ALA A 86 5.67 9.97 -0.04
CA ALA A 86 4.70 11.06 0.08
C ALA A 86 4.80 12.07 -1.08
N GLY A 87 3.67 12.66 -1.46
CA GLY A 87 3.56 13.64 -2.55
C GLY A 87 3.53 13.04 -3.96
N ARG A 88 3.45 11.70 -4.09
CA ARG A 88 3.36 11.01 -5.37
C ARG A 88 1.91 10.85 -5.81
N ILE A 89 1.66 10.94 -7.11
CA ILE A 89 0.33 10.72 -7.69
C ILE A 89 -0.03 9.24 -7.62
N LEU A 90 -1.13 8.92 -6.95
CA LEU A 90 -1.72 7.58 -6.98
C LEU A 90 -2.40 7.34 -8.32
N GLY A 91 -1.94 6.33 -9.06
CA GLY A 91 -2.59 5.87 -10.28
C GLY A 91 -3.88 5.09 -10.01
N ASN A 92 -4.71 4.90 -11.03
CA ASN A 92 -6.02 4.22 -10.94
C ASN A 92 -5.97 2.74 -10.51
N ASN A 93 -4.77 2.16 -10.36
CA ASN A 93 -4.57 0.84 -9.77
C ASN A 93 -4.49 0.87 -8.24
N TYR A 94 -4.54 2.04 -7.64
CA TYR A 94 -4.47 2.27 -6.22
C TYR A 94 -5.72 2.97 -5.70
N VAL A 95 -6.05 2.69 -4.46
CA VAL A 95 -7.15 3.34 -3.73
C VAL A 95 -6.59 3.85 -2.42
N LYS A 96 -6.75 5.14 -2.17
CA LYS A 96 -6.53 5.73 -0.86
C LYS A 96 -7.70 5.41 0.04
N VAL A 97 -7.40 5.02 1.28
CA VAL A 97 -8.39 4.68 2.29
C VAL A 97 -8.22 5.62 3.47
N ASP A 98 -9.19 6.50 3.65
CA ASP A 98 -9.26 7.42 4.78
C ASP A 98 -10.17 6.78 5.84
N VAL A 99 -9.57 6.23 6.90
CA VAL A 99 -10.30 5.55 7.98
C VAL A 99 -10.87 6.55 8.98
N ASP A 100 -12.02 6.24 9.56
CA ASP A 100 -12.59 6.99 10.68
C ASP A 100 -11.85 6.59 11.98
N ASP A 101 -10.87 7.36 12.38
CA ASP A 101 -10.03 7.09 13.57
C ASP A 101 -10.82 6.97 14.89
N SER A 102 -12.07 7.43 14.92
CA SER A 102 -12.97 7.25 16.07
C SER A 102 -13.49 5.81 16.19
N GLN A 103 -13.46 5.04 15.11
CA GLN A 103 -14.00 3.70 15.03
C GLN A 103 -12.94 2.64 14.71
N ILE A 104 -11.94 2.98 13.90
CA ILE A 104 -10.97 2.01 13.38
C ILE A 104 -9.54 2.57 13.39
N ASN A 105 -8.61 1.73 13.85
CA ASN A 105 -7.18 2.06 13.81
C ASN A 105 -6.57 1.66 12.45
N ALA A 106 -5.88 2.57 11.77
CA ALA A 106 -5.29 2.35 10.45
C ALA A 106 -4.33 1.14 10.40
N ALA A 107 -3.48 0.95 11.43
CA ALA A 107 -2.58 -0.21 11.47
C ALA A 107 -3.31 -1.54 11.64
N TRP A 108 -4.40 -1.54 12.42
CA TRP A 108 -5.28 -2.70 12.54
C TRP A 108 -6.01 -2.98 11.22
N PHE A 109 -6.47 -1.93 10.51
CA PHE A 109 -7.07 -2.09 9.18
C PHE A 109 -6.10 -2.78 8.21
N LEU A 110 -4.82 -2.39 8.21
CA LEU A 110 -3.79 -3.04 7.40
C LEU A 110 -3.68 -4.53 7.73
N TRP A 111 -3.61 -4.90 9.03
CA TRP A 111 -3.60 -6.29 9.45
C TRP A 111 -4.88 -7.02 9.02
N HIS A 112 -6.04 -6.42 9.28
CA HIS A 112 -7.33 -7.02 8.95
C HIS A 112 -7.43 -7.29 7.44
N PHE A 113 -7.14 -6.29 6.63
CA PHE A 113 -7.20 -6.42 5.17
C PHE A 113 -6.21 -7.46 4.65
N ASN A 114 -4.95 -7.42 5.10
CA ASN A 114 -3.88 -8.25 4.54
C ASN A 114 -3.90 -9.69 5.07
N GLU A 115 -4.17 -9.89 6.36
CA GLU A 115 -3.83 -11.14 7.06
C GLU A 115 -5.01 -11.81 7.74
N SER A 116 -6.08 -11.09 8.12
CA SER A 116 -7.18 -11.71 8.83
C SER A 116 -7.87 -12.77 7.96
N PRO A 117 -8.39 -13.86 8.57
CA PRO A 117 -9.15 -14.87 7.82
C PRO A 117 -10.39 -14.27 7.12
N GLU A 118 -11.03 -13.28 7.74
CA GLU A 118 -12.20 -12.57 7.20
C GLU A 118 -11.80 -11.74 5.97
N GLY A 119 -10.76 -10.92 6.07
CA GLY A 119 -10.25 -10.11 4.96
C GLY A 119 -9.74 -10.96 3.79
N ARG A 120 -9.00 -12.03 4.08
CA ARG A 120 -8.51 -12.96 3.04
C ARG A 120 -9.65 -13.62 2.27
N ARG A 121 -10.68 -14.13 2.97
CA ARG A 121 -11.84 -14.77 2.34
C ARG A 121 -12.56 -13.82 1.40
N GLN A 122 -12.82 -12.59 1.84
CA GLN A 122 -13.52 -11.59 1.03
C GLN A 122 -12.70 -11.19 -0.21
N ARG A 123 -11.37 -11.02 -0.07
CA ARG A 123 -10.50 -10.75 -1.23
C ARG A 123 -10.50 -11.89 -2.24
N ILE A 124 -10.43 -13.15 -1.79
CA ILE A 124 -10.48 -14.32 -2.67
C ILE A 124 -11.83 -14.40 -3.41
N GLN A 125 -12.93 -14.14 -2.72
CA GLN A 125 -14.26 -14.17 -3.33
C GLN A 125 -14.43 -13.11 -4.44
N THR A 126 -13.87 -11.91 -4.25
CA THR A 126 -13.92 -10.85 -5.26
C THR A 126 -13.00 -11.06 -6.45
N THR A 127 -11.96 -11.87 -6.32
CA THR A 127 -11.03 -12.19 -7.39
C THR A 127 -11.41 -13.43 -8.21
N GLN A 128 -12.40 -14.21 -7.80
CA GLN A 128 -12.81 -15.47 -8.46
C GLN A 128 -13.64 -15.31 -9.75
N GLY A 129 -13.92 -14.11 -10.20
CA GLY A 129 -14.72 -13.84 -11.40
C GLY A 129 -13.88 -13.41 -12.61
N SER A 130 -13.33 -14.35 -13.36
CA SER A 130 -12.81 -14.24 -14.75
C SER A 130 -11.70 -13.21 -15.07
N THR A 131 -10.75 -13.67 -15.84
CA THR A 131 -9.70 -13.03 -16.66
C THR A 131 -8.28 -13.04 -16.09
N VAL A 132 -7.33 -12.98 -17.02
CA VAL A 132 -5.87 -13.11 -16.83
C VAL A 132 -5.25 -12.09 -15.86
N VAL A 133 -5.95 -10.99 -15.56
CA VAL A 133 -5.55 -10.00 -14.55
C VAL A 133 -6.65 -9.87 -13.49
N GLN A 134 -6.42 -10.49 -12.35
CA GLN A 134 -7.32 -10.38 -11.21
C GLN A 134 -7.18 -8.99 -10.59
N ARG A 135 -8.25 -8.20 -10.62
CA ARG A 135 -8.31 -6.87 -10.01
C ARG A 135 -9.52 -6.76 -9.10
N ILE A 136 -9.32 -6.28 -7.89
CA ILE A 136 -10.42 -6.00 -6.97
C ILE A 136 -11.13 -4.71 -7.43
N ALA A 137 -12.44 -4.77 -7.62
CA ALA A 137 -13.22 -3.57 -7.92
C ALA A 137 -13.41 -2.70 -6.66
N VAL A 138 -13.29 -1.38 -6.81
CA VAL A 138 -13.43 -0.44 -5.68
C VAL A 138 -14.79 -0.57 -5.00
N ASN A 139 -15.86 -0.81 -5.76
CA ASN A 139 -17.20 -0.98 -5.20
C ASN A 139 -17.32 -2.25 -4.35
N GLU A 140 -16.59 -3.32 -4.73
CA GLU A 140 -16.54 -4.55 -3.94
C GLU A 140 -15.79 -4.32 -2.60
N LEU A 141 -14.68 -3.56 -2.62
CA LEU A 141 -13.97 -3.19 -1.40
C LEU A 141 -14.89 -2.50 -0.39
N LYS A 142 -15.75 -1.60 -0.84
CA LYS A 142 -16.69 -0.86 0.00
C LYS A 142 -17.69 -1.78 0.72
N ASN A 143 -17.99 -2.92 0.12
CA ASN A 143 -18.94 -3.91 0.65
C ASN A 143 -18.30 -4.94 1.58
N PHE A 144 -16.96 -4.96 1.69
CA PHE A 144 -16.30 -5.85 2.65
C PHE A 144 -16.84 -5.60 4.05
N THR A 145 -17.04 -6.67 4.78
CA THR A 145 -17.55 -6.62 6.15
C THR A 145 -16.42 -6.84 7.15
N VAL A 146 -16.60 -6.31 8.34
CA VAL A 146 -15.60 -6.39 9.40
C VAL A 146 -16.26 -6.42 10.76
N THR A 147 -15.73 -7.28 11.63
CA THR A 147 -16.10 -7.31 13.05
C THR A 147 -15.06 -6.53 13.84
N LEU A 148 -15.45 -5.35 14.34
CA LEU A 148 -14.55 -4.45 15.03
C LEU A 148 -14.33 -4.85 16.50
N PRO A 149 -13.09 -5.13 16.94
CA PRO A 149 -12.72 -5.14 18.34
C PRO A 149 -12.77 -3.73 18.95
N SER A 150 -12.54 -3.61 20.25
CA SER A 150 -12.36 -2.28 20.87
C SER A 150 -11.16 -1.55 20.28
N LEU A 151 -11.19 -0.21 20.24
CA LEU A 151 -10.08 0.59 19.72
C LEU A 151 -8.75 0.29 20.43
N ALA A 152 -8.77 -0.02 21.72
CA ALA A 152 -7.58 -0.42 22.47
C ALA A 152 -6.99 -1.73 21.93
N GLN A 153 -7.84 -2.73 21.67
CA GLN A 153 -7.41 -3.99 21.05
C GLN A 153 -6.90 -3.78 19.62
N GLN A 154 -7.59 -2.95 18.83
CA GLN A 154 -7.14 -2.61 17.48
C GLN A 154 -5.75 -1.97 17.48
N LYS A 155 -5.50 -1.00 18.37
CA LYS A 155 -4.18 -0.35 18.51
C LYS A 155 -3.09 -1.35 18.88
N ALA A 156 -3.37 -2.24 19.84
CA ALA A 156 -2.41 -3.27 20.24
C ALA A 156 -2.11 -4.26 19.09
N MET A 157 -3.13 -4.78 18.42
CA MET A 157 -2.97 -5.71 17.29
C MET A 157 -2.26 -5.07 16.10
N GLY A 158 -2.65 -3.85 15.73
CA GLY A 158 -2.05 -3.10 14.64
C GLY A 158 -0.58 -2.77 14.90
N GLY A 159 -0.24 -2.36 16.14
CA GLY A 159 1.14 -2.12 16.56
C GLY A 159 2.00 -3.38 16.47
N LEU A 160 1.50 -4.51 16.96
CA LEU A 160 2.20 -5.79 16.86
C LEU A 160 2.40 -6.23 15.41
N TYR A 161 1.39 -6.03 14.55
CA TYR A 161 1.49 -6.35 13.12
C TYR A 161 2.60 -5.56 12.43
N LEU A 162 2.60 -4.22 12.61
CA LEU A 162 3.62 -3.37 12.00
C LEU A 162 5.02 -3.72 12.53
N ALA A 163 5.19 -3.90 13.84
CA ALA A 163 6.47 -4.27 14.43
C ALA A 163 6.98 -5.64 13.93
N ALA A 164 6.09 -6.61 13.76
CA ALA A 164 6.45 -7.93 13.22
C ALA A 164 6.91 -7.82 11.75
N ARG A 165 6.22 -7.01 10.93
CA ARG A 165 6.59 -6.75 9.54
C ARG A 165 7.95 -6.06 9.42
N GLU A 166 8.14 -5.01 10.19
CA GLU A 166 9.39 -4.24 10.25
C GLU A 166 10.57 -5.14 10.69
N LYS A 167 10.39 -5.90 11.77
CA LYS A 167 11.40 -6.86 12.24
C LYS A 167 11.78 -7.85 11.15
N ARG A 168 10.81 -8.45 10.48
CA ARG A 168 11.04 -9.41 9.38
C ARG A 168 11.85 -8.77 8.25
N PHE A 169 11.49 -7.57 7.85
CA PHE A 169 12.19 -6.83 6.80
C PHE A 169 13.67 -6.62 7.15
N TYR A 170 13.97 -6.11 8.36
CA TYR A 170 15.36 -5.90 8.76
C TYR A 170 16.14 -7.20 8.90
N GLN A 171 15.53 -8.27 9.39
CA GLN A 171 16.18 -9.59 9.46
C GLN A 171 16.55 -10.09 8.05
N GLN A 172 15.65 -10.01 7.09
CA GLN A 172 15.91 -10.37 5.70
C GLN A 172 17.01 -9.49 5.09
N ARG A 173 16.98 -8.19 5.37
CA ARG A 173 17.98 -7.23 4.88
C ARG A 173 19.36 -7.50 5.44
N ILE A 174 19.47 -7.78 6.73
CA ILE A 174 20.74 -8.14 7.38
C ILE A 174 21.30 -9.42 6.76
N ALA A 175 20.47 -10.45 6.59
CA ALA A 175 20.89 -11.72 5.99
C ALA A 175 21.43 -11.51 4.56
N ALA A 176 20.72 -10.75 3.72
CA ALA A 176 21.14 -10.48 2.35
C ALA A 176 22.44 -9.66 2.27
N LEU A 177 22.63 -8.68 3.14
CA LEU A 177 23.86 -7.88 3.20
C LEU A 177 25.05 -8.72 3.69
N SER A 178 24.84 -9.61 4.67
CA SER A 178 25.88 -10.51 5.17
C SER A 178 26.33 -11.49 4.08
N GLU A 179 25.39 -12.06 3.33
CA GLU A 179 25.70 -12.92 2.18
C GLU A 179 26.50 -12.16 1.11
N GLN A 180 26.05 -10.97 0.73
CA GLN A 180 26.74 -10.12 -0.24
C GLN A 180 28.17 -9.79 0.20
N GLN A 181 28.38 -9.50 1.49
CA GLN A 181 29.70 -9.23 2.06
C GLN A 181 30.60 -10.46 1.93
N ILE A 182 30.13 -11.65 2.28
CA ILE A 182 30.89 -12.90 2.17
C ILE A 182 31.27 -13.16 0.71
N LEU A 183 30.34 -13.03 -0.22
CA LEU A 183 30.59 -13.25 -1.65
C LEU A 183 31.61 -12.23 -2.20
N SER A 184 31.54 -10.98 -1.76
CA SER A 184 32.52 -9.95 -2.14
C SER A 184 33.92 -10.28 -1.62
N LEU A 185 34.05 -10.75 -0.38
CA LEU A 185 35.33 -11.18 0.19
C LEU A 185 35.93 -12.37 -0.58
N LEU A 186 35.09 -13.37 -0.89
CA LEU A 186 35.54 -14.54 -1.67
C LEU A 186 36.01 -14.14 -3.07
N SER A 187 35.32 -13.21 -3.73
CA SER A 187 35.71 -12.70 -5.06
C SER A 187 37.04 -11.93 -5.03
N GLY A 188 37.37 -11.30 -3.91
CA GLY A 188 38.66 -10.60 -3.72
C GLY A 188 39.84 -11.51 -3.35
N MET A 189 39.61 -12.83 -3.14
CA MET A 189 40.63 -13.81 -2.81
C MET A 189 41.21 -14.55 -4.04
N ILE A 190 40.62 -14.30 -5.22
CA ILE A 190 41.05 -14.84 -6.52
C ILE A 190 41.80 -13.79 -7.30
#